data_aa1ba9cd5f97ee13722f5da253a21e3b
#
_entry.id   aa1ba9cd5f97ee13722f5da253a21e3b
#
_cell.length_a   1.000
_cell.length_b   1.000
_cell.length_c   1.000
_cell.angle_alpha   90.00
_cell.angle_beta   90.00
_cell.angle_gamma   90.00
#
_symmetry.space_group_name_H-M   'P 1'
#
loop_
_entity.id
_entity.type
_entity.pdbx_description
1 polymer ?
#
loop_
_entity_poly.entity_id
_entity_poly.type
_entity_poly.pdbx_seq_one_letter_code
_entity_poly.pdbx_strand_id
1 'polypeptide(L)'
;MNKPFEMNLQLFAASQVESLTNPRDSLPNVFTNVTAREVDFVTRFGDNWDALRNILGIMRPIRKAPGTTLISYTASIALEDGDVGPGEVIPYSKSTIVQASKSDLTIEKYAKAVPIEDVNTYGAEIAVEKSDDAFLTKLQNVVLGKFYTFLNTGSLTGTATTWKAALAKAQGEVLNKFASMQKDVTEVVGFANILDAYDYLGSADITVQTQFGLNYVKDFMGYSTLFLLPAAQIARGKVIAVPVENIDLYYVDPADSEFAKLGLNYTVQGETNLIGFHAQGNYSTAVGESYALMGMTLWAEYLDGIAVITVNANPFDRPTVSAPIQSQDYWGHTVSEFQADDVAVSGDNITGTLYDFEGWASGPLEGPGHFLAVKFSNIDTDATGVKVGLVPSAGTGLVELDSDKDAVLKIADKDRQQLHVELFDAAGNFTIYNYNLSGLKYEAPGA
;
A
#
# COMPACT_ATOMS: atom_id res chain seq x y z
N MET A 1 -95.80 -2.81 -17.31
CA MET A 1 -94.74 -3.78 -17.57
C MET A 1 -93.39 -3.13 -17.32
N ASN A 2 -92.82 -3.35 -16.13
CA ASN A 2 -91.50 -2.89 -15.82
C ASN A 2 -90.45 -3.81 -16.41
N LYS A 3 -89.65 -3.35 -17.37
CA LYS A 3 -88.47 -4.10 -17.82
C LYS A 3 -87.41 -4.05 -16.73
N PRO A 4 -86.84 -5.20 -16.37
CA PRO A 4 -85.72 -5.18 -15.42
C PRO A 4 -84.53 -4.45 -16.06
N PHE A 5 -83.90 -3.62 -15.30
CA PHE A 5 -82.67 -2.92 -15.68
C PHE A 5 -81.54 -3.94 -15.64
N GLU A 6 -81.19 -4.47 -16.81
CA GLU A 6 -80.00 -5.35 -16.93
C GLU A 6 -78.73 -4.46 -16.86
N MET A 7 -78.13 -4.44 -15.73
CA MET A 7 -76.83 -3.82 -15.55
C MET A 7 -75.77 -4.66 -16.27
N ASN A 8 -75.23 -4.18 -17.37
CA ASN A 8 -74.21 -4.88 -18.11
C ASN A 8 -72.84 -4.75 -17.34
N LEU A 9 -72.60 -5.69 -16.44
CA LEU A 9 -71.39 -5.79 -15.65
C LEU A 9 -70.11 -5.90 -16.51
N GLN A 10 -70.20 -6.34 -17.76
CA GLN A 10 -69.05 -6.40 -18.65
C GLN A 10 -68.56 -5.02 -19.10
N LEU A 11 -69.45 -4.04 -19.26
CA LEU A 11 -69.07 -2.70 -19.64
C LEU A 11 -68.28 -1.98 -18.51
N PHE A 12 -68.63 -2.24 -17.25
CA PHE A 12 -67.87 -1.71 -16.12
C PHE A 12 -66.58 -2.47 -15.87
N ALA A 13 -66.55 -3.79 -16.08
CA ALA A 13 -65.35 -4.60 -15.96
C ALA A 13 -64.34 -4.26 -17.04
N ALA A 14 -64.79 -4.10 -18.30
CA ALA A 14 -63.91 -3.74 -19.42
C ALA A 14 -63.33 -2.31 -19.25
N SER A 15 -64.14 -1.35 -18.83
CA SER A 15 -63.63 0.01 -18.58
C SER A 15 -62.73 0.13 -17.34
N GLN A 16 -62.97 -0.69 -16.33
CA GLN A 16 -62.09 -0.72 -15.16
C GLN A 16 -60.75 -1.45 -15.44
N VAL A 17 -60.78 -2.51 -16.24
CA VAL A 17 -59.56 -3.21 -16.67
C VAL A 17 -58.74 -2.36 -17.63
N GLU A 18 -59.40 -1.65 -18.57
CA GLU A 18 -58.68 -0.71 -19.45
C GLU A 18 -58.19 0.51 -18.69
N SER A 19 -58.92 1.03 -17.67
CA SER A 19 -58.44 2.13 -16.85
C SER A 19 -57.35 1.75 -15.83
N LEU A 20 -57.26 0.45 -15.49
CA LEU A 20 -56.16 -0.09 -14.65
C LEU A 20 -54.92 -0.48 -15.47
N THR A 21 -55.13 -0.80 -16.79
CA THR A 21 -54.01 -1.00 -17.68
C THR A 21 -53.48 0.28 -18.34
N ASN A 22 -54.35 1.26 -18.53
CA ASN A 22 -54.00 2.57 -19.10
C ASN A 22 -53.27 3.56 -18.20
N PRO A 23 -53.27 3.49 -16.85
CA PRO A 23 -52.31 4.26 -16.10
C PRO A 23 -50.86 3.96 -16.45
N ARG A 24 -50.61 2.77 -17.03
CA ARG A 24 -49.28 2.43 -17.60
C ARG A 24 -49.04 3.17 -18.92
N ASP A 25 -50.10 3.36 -19.75
CA ASP A 25 -50.00 4.08 -21.03
C ASP A 25 -50.16 5.60 -20.88
N SER A 26 -50.85 6.08 -19.83
CA SER A 26 -50.93 7.50 -19.47
C SER A 26 -49.85 7.99 -18.52
N LEU A 27 -49.07 7.08 -17.91
CA LEU A 27 -47.83 7.36 -17.22
C LEU A 27 -46.68 6.56 -17.91
N PRO A 28 -46.43 6.79 -19.20
CA PRO A 28 -45.54 5.95 -19.98
C PRO A 28 -44.09 5.96 -19.46
N ASN A 29 -43.78 6.78 -18.52
CA ASN A 29 -42.39 7.06 -18.23
C ASN A 29 -41.88 6.70 -16.83
N VAL A 30 -42.74 6.39 -15.84
CA VAL A 30 -42.24 6.17 -14.47
C VAL A 30 -41.52 4.82 -14.37
N PHE A 31 -42.09 3.73 -14.91
CA PHE A 31 -41.41 2.44 -14.84
C PHE A 31 -40.34 2.28 -15.92
N THR A 32 -40.54 2.81 -17.12
CA THR A 32 -39.48 2.89 -18.14
C THR A 32 -38.35 3.79 -17.76
N ASN A 33 -38.61 4.89 -17.04
CA ASN A 33 -37.57 5.78 -16.54
C ASN A 33 -36.75 5.15 -15.43
N VAL A 34 -37.34 4.35 -14.53
CA VAL A 34 -36.58 3.61 -13.50
C VAL A 34 -35.66 2.59 -14.15
N THR A 35 -36.16 1.79 -15.09
CA THR A 35 -35.33 0.82 -15.82
C THR A 35 -34.26 1.49 -16.68
N ALA A 36 -34.59 2.60 -17.36
CA ALA A 36 -33.64 3.36 -18.14
C ALA A 36 -32.52 3.95 -17.26
N ARG A 37 -32.87 4.46 -16.08
CA ARG A 37 -31.92 4.94 -15.07
C ARG A 37 -31.02 3.83 -14.56
N GLU A 38 -31.58 2.64 -14.29
CA GLU A 38 -30.79 1.50 -13.85
C GLU A 38 -29.78 1.06 -14.92
N VAL A 39 -30.22 0.97 -16.17
CA VAL A 39 -29.35 0.65 -17.32
C VAL A 39 -28.27 1.72 -17.49
N ASP A 40 -28.59 3.01 -17.43
CA ASP A 40 -27.63 4.10 -17.54
C ASP A 40 -26.58 4.03 -16.42
N PHE A 41 -27.00 3.81 -15.18
CA PHE A 41 -26.11 3.70 -14.03
C PHE A 41 -25.11 2.54 -14.21
N VAL A 42 -25.58 1.36 -14.55
CA VAL A 42 -24.75 0.16 -14.73
C VAL A 42 -23.82 0.32 -15.94
N THR A 43 -24.31 0.92 -17.04
CA THR A 43 -23.51 1.19 -18.23
C THR A 43 -22.36 2.15 -17.89
N ARG A 44 -22.64 3.27 -17.26
CA ARG A 44 -21.60 4.25 -16.85
C ARG A 44 -20.58 3.63 -15.89
N PHE A 45 -21.02 2.77 -14.98
CA PHE A 45 -20.10 2.05 -14.10
C PHE A 45 -19.23 1.08 -14.91
N GLY A 46 -19.82 0.30 -15.79
CA GLY A 46 -19.14 -0.67 -16.66
C GLY A 46 -18.12 -0.02 -17.58
N ASP A 47 -18.49 1.03 -18.29
CA ASP A 47 -17.60 1.76 -19.21
C ASP A 47 -16.38 2.36 -18.47
N ASN A 48 -16.62 2.94 -17.32
CA ASN A 48 -15.54 3.48 -16.47
C ASN A 48 -14.63 2.37 -15.94
N TRP A 49 -15.22 1.23 -15.58
CA TRP A 49 -14.48 0.07 -15.10
C TRP A 49 -13.62 -0.55 -16.21
N ASP A 50 -14.17 -0.76 -17.39
CA ASP A 50 -13.46 -1.34 -18.53
C ASP A 50 -12.32 -0.43 -19.00
N ALA A 51 -12.53 0.86 -19.00
CA ALA A 51 -11.50 1.83 -19.31
C ALA A 51 -10.39 1.82 -18.26
N LEU A 52 -10.73 1.75 -16.97
CA LEU A 52 -9.77 1.62 -15.89
C LEU A 52 -8.97 0.31 -15.99
N ARG A 53 -9.65 -0.81 -16.25
CA ARG A 53 -9.01 -2.11 -16.45
C ARG A 53 -8.01 -2.10 -17.60
N ASN A 54 -8.38 -1.47 -18.72
CA ASN A 54 -7.52 -1.35 -19.90
C ASN A 54 -6.28 -0.49 -19.62
N ILE A 55 -6.40 0.55 -18.80
CA ILE A 55 -5.25 1.39 -18.40
C ILE A 55 -4.35 0.63 -17.43
N LEU A 56 -4.92 -0.03 -16.44
CA LEU A 56 -4.16 -0.80 -15.45
C LEU A 56 -3.47 -2.02 -16.08
N GLY A 57 -4.14 -2.71 -17.01
CA GLY A 57 -3.59 -3.86 -17.74
C GLY A 57 -3.28 -5.12 -16.90
N ILE A 58 -3.50 -5.06 -15.60
CA ILE A 58 -2.98 -6.04 -14.62
C ILE A 58 -4.04 -7.00 -14.06
N MET A 59 -5.31 -6.80 -14.36
CA MET A 59 -6.42 -7.58 -13.80
C MET A 59 -7.14 -8.41 -14.85
N ARG A 60 -7.35 -9.69 -14.55
CA ARG A 60 -8.22 -10.61 -15.33
C ARG A 60 -9.54 -10.84 -14.59
N PRO A 61 -10.68 -10.41 -15.11
CA PRO A 61 -11.98 -10.71 -14.51
C PRO A 61 -12.40 -12.17 -14.78
N ILE A 62 -12.70 -12.91 -13.73
CA ILE A 62 -13.12 -14.31 -13.79
C ILE A 62 -14.44 -14.49 -13.01
N ARG A 63 -15.50 -14.84 -13.70
CA ARG A 63 -16.81 -15.12 -13.07
C ARG A 63 -16.76 -16.40 -12.25
N LYS A 64 -17.35 -16.36 -11.05
CA LYS A 64 -17.54 -17.52 -10.17
C LYS A 64 -18.99 -17.59 -9.67
N ALA A 65 -19.41 -18.78 -9.28
CA ALA A 65 -20.70 -18.96 -8.62
C ALA A 65 -20.71 -18.38 -7.21
N PRO A 66 -21.89 -17.92 -6.70
CA PRO A 66 -22.04 -17.49 -5.34
C PRO A 66 -21.58 -18.57 -4.34
N GLY A 67 -20.91 -18.15 -3.24
CA GLY A 67 -20.43 -19.07 -2.21
C GLY A 67 -19.16 -19.86 -2.58
N THR A 68 -18.50 -19.52 -3.70
CA THR A 68 -17.23 -20.16 -4.07
C THR A 68 -16.12 -19.75 -3.13
N THR A 69 -15.38 -20.73 -2.63
CA THR A 69 -14.11 -20.53 -1.92
C THR A 69 -12.96 -20.68 -2.91
N LEU A 70 -12.09 -19.69 -2.96
CA LEU A 70 -10.88 -19.70 -3.77
C LEU A 70 -9.76 -20.38 -2.99
N ILE A 71 -9.10 -21.38 -3.57
CA ILE A 71 -7.98 -22.07 -2.96
C ILE A 71 -6.86 -22.16 -3.99
N SER A 72 -5.64 -21.74 -3.61
CA SER A 72 -4.45 -21.97 -4.41
C SER A 72 -3.59 -23.07 -3.81
N TYR A 73 -2.92 -23.80 -4.67
CA TYR A 73 -1.97 -24.83 -4.31
C TYR A 73 -0.62 -24.50 -4.90
N THR A 74 0.44 -24.65 -4.10
CA THR A 74 1.81 -24.56 -4.56
C THR A 74 2.40 -25.97 -4.60
N ALA A 75 2.95 -26.34 -5.75
CA ALA A 75 3.69 -27.60 -5.91
C ALA A 75 5.18 -27.31 -5.97
N SER A 76 5.96 -28.05 -5.19
CA SER A 76 7.42 -28.06 -5.25
C SER A 76 7.91 -29.48 -5.55
N ILE A 77 8.91 -29.59 -6.41
CA ILE A 77 9.55 -30.87 -6.75
C ILE A 77 11.03 -30.72 -6.47
N ALA A 78 11.56 -31.57 -5.61
CA ALA A 78 12.99 -31.79 -5.47
C ALA A 78 13.39 -32.90 -6.44
N LEU A 79 14.13 -32.54 -7.49
CA LEU A 79 14.63 -33.52 -8.44
C LEU A 79 15.80 -34.27 -7.80
N GLU A 80 15.74 -35.61 -7.84
CA GLU A 80 16.87 -36.47 -7.54
C GLU A 80 17.83 -36.51 -8.72
N ASP A 81 19.04 -36.97 -8.47
CA ASP A 81 20.06 -37.04 -9.51
C ASP A 81 19.61 -38.00 -10.64
N GLY A 82 19.57 -37.48 -11.85
CA GLY A 82 19.18 -38.23 -13.04
C GLY A 82 20.36 -38.90 -13.77
N ASP A 83 21.62 -38.68 -13.32
CA ASP A 83 22.81 -39.31 -13.90
C ASP A 83 22.99 -40.71 -13.26
N VAL A 84 22.24 -41.66 -13.81
CA VAL A 84 22.28 -43.07 -13.36
C VAL A 84 22.95 -43.92 -14.42
N GLY A 85 23.76 -44.90 -13.95
CA GLY A 85 24.49 -45.82 -14.82
C GLY A 85 23.56 -46.77 -15.61
N PRO A 86 24.07 -47.39 -16.66
CA PRO A 86 23.31 -48.38 -17.45
C PRO A 86 22.80 -49.54 -16.61
N GLY A 87 21.47 -49.66 -16.49
CA GLY A 87 20.81 -50.73 -15.71
C GLY A 87 20.53 -50.39 -14.25
N GLU A 88 20.89 -49.20 -13.79
CA GLU A 88 20.53 -48.70 -12.45
C GLU A 88 19.09 -48.20 -12.37
N VAL A 89 18.53 -48.25 -11.16
CA VAL A 89 17.17 -47.78 -10.91
C VAL A 89 17.15 -46.25 -10.83
N ILE A 90 16.30 -45.63 -11.66
CA ILE A 90 16.11 -44.19 -11.65
C ILE A 90 15.43 -43.78 -10.31
N PRO A 91 16.04 -42.89 -9.51
CA PRO A 91 15.44 -42.43 -8.26
C PRO A 91 14.20 -41.59 -8.51
N TYR A 92 13.17 -41.74 -7.67
CA TYR A 92 11.93 -41.00 -7.80
C TYR A 92 12.03 -39.61 -7.12
N SER A 93 11.84 -38.56 -7.91
CA SER A 93 11.71 -37.20 -7.40
C SER A 93 10.39 -37.04 -6.64
N LYS A 94 10.45 -36.48 -5.45
CA LYS A 94 9.26 -36.26 -4.62
C LYS A 94 8.60 -34.92 -4.93
N SER A 95 7.33 -34.96 -5.33
CA SER A 95 6.47 -33.78 -5.43
C SER A 95 5.74 -33.54 -4.12
N THR A 96 5.77 -32.31 -3.62
CA THR A 96 5.02 -31.88 -2.44
C THR A 96 4.04 -30.79 -2.85
N ILE A 97 2.74 -31.01 -2.60
CA ILE A 97 1.69 -30.06 -2.88
C ILE A 97 1.18 -29.52 -1.55
N VAL A 98 1.19 -28.19 -1.39
CA VAL A 98 0.72 -27.50 -0.20
C VAL A 98 -0.34 -26.47 -0.59
N GLN A 99 -1.40 -26.36 0.21
CA GLN A 99 -2.37 -25.28 0.08
C GLN A 99 -1.69 -23.97 0.48
N ALA A 100 -1.52 -23.07 -0.49
CA ALA A 100 -0.81 -21.80 -0.28
C ALA A 100 -1.72 -20.74 0.35
N SER A 101 -2.96 -20.61 -0.14
CA SER A 101 -3.90 -19.62 0.38
C SER A 101 -5.35 -20.05 0.17
N LYS A 102 -6.23 -19.45 0.97
CA LYS A 102 -7.68 -19.62 0.90
C LYS A 102 -8.35 -18.26 1.09
N SER A 103 -9.32 -17.94 0.24
CA SER A 103 -10.14 -16.74 0.35
C SER A 103 -11.56 -17.02 -0.06
N ASP A 104 -12.52 -16.50 0.69
CA ASP A 104 -13.93 -16.61 0.35
C ASP A 104 -14.37 -15.42 -0.49
N LEU A 105 -15.20 -15.66 -1.48
CA LEU A 105 -15.76 -14.62 -2.34
C LEU A 105 -16.90 -13.92 -1.60
N THR A 106 -16.65 -12.69 -1.15
CA THR A 106 -17.59 -11.90 -0.35
C THR A 106 -18.50 -11.05 -1.21
N ILE A 107 -19.76 -10.90 -0.77
CA ILE A 107 -20.77 -10.05 -1.41
C ILE A 107 -20.99 -8.81 -0.58
N GLU A 108 -20.90 -7.65 -1.18
CA GLU A 108 -21.16 -6.35 -0.57
C GLU A 108 -22.43 -5.73 -1.11
N LYS A 109 -23.17 -5.10 -0.21
CA LYS A 109 -24.48 -4.52 -0.45
C LYS A 109 -24.45 -3.08 -0.05
N TYR A 110 -24.84 -2.21 -0.95
CA TYR A 110 -24.93 -0.78 -0.71
C TYR A 110 -26.33 -0.29 -1.01
N ALA A 111 -26.83 0.62 -0.22
CA ALA A 111 -28.12 1.26 -0.42
C ALA A 111 -27.97 2.76 -0.25
N LYS A 112 -28.77 3.52 -0.98
CA LYS A 112 -28.98 4.93 -0.78
C LYS A 112 -30.45 5.26 -0.85
N ALA A 113 -30.86 6.35 -0.20
CA ALA A 113 -32.22 6.87 -0.25
C ALA A 113 -32.19 8.36 -0.59
N VAL A 114 -33.15 8.80 -1.39
CA VAL A 114 -33.39 10.21 -1.70
C VAL A 114 -34.76 10.56 -1.14
N PRO A 115 -34.84 11.41 -0.10
CA PRO A 115 -36.12 11.81 0.51
C PRO A 115 -36.92 12.73 -0.40
N ILE A 116 -38.24 12.71 -0.24
CA ILE A 116 -39.14 13.52 -1.05
C ILE A 116 -38.92 15.04 -0.80
N GLU A 117 -38.40 15.41 0.36
CA GLU A 117 -38.05 16.77 0.74
C GLU A 117 -36.94 17.34 -0.15
N ASP A 118 -35.97 16.55 -0.47
CA ASP A 118 -34.90 16.95 -1.39
C ASP A 118 -35.42 17.10 -2.83
N VAL A 119 -36.34 16.23 -3.23
CA VAL A 119 -37.03 16.33 -4.51
C VAL A 119 -37.89 17.60 -4.58
N ASN A 120 -38.56 17.95 -3.48
CA ASN A 120 -39.37 19.17 -3.39
C ASN A 120 -38.51 20.45 -3.40
N THR A 121 -37.29 20.37 -2.85
CA THR A 121 -36.39 21.54 -2.73
C THR A 121 -35.60 21.79 -4.01
N TYR A 122 -35.08 20.74 -4.64
CA TYR A 122 -34.14 20.86 -5.74
C TYR A 122 -34.68 20.36 -7.09
N GLY A 123 -35.87 19.72 -7.10
CA GLY A 123 -36.44 19.04 -8.25
C GLY A 123 -35.96 17.59 -8.38
N ALA A 124 -36.81 16.73 -8.95
CA ALA A 124 -36.56 15.30 -9.01
C ALA A 124 -35.30 14.97 -9.84
N GLU A 125 -35.11 15.64 -10.97
CA GLU A 125 -33.98 15.42 -11.87
C GLU A 125 -32.65 15.70 -11.15
N ILE A 126 -32.48 16.87 -10.54
CA ILE A 126 -31.25 17.28 -9.85
C ILE A 126 -30.98 16.39 -8.63
N ALA A 127 -32.00 16.16 -7.79
CA ALA A 127 -31.85 15.38 -6.56
C ALA A 127 -31.45 13.94 -6.84
N VAL A 128 -32.04 13.32 -7.87
CA VAL A 128 -31.77 11.93 -8.22
C VAL A 128 -30.45 11.78 -8.98
N GLU A 129 -30.22 12.58 -10.05
CA GLU A 129 -29.01 12.48 -10.86
C GLU A 129 -27.73 12.77 -10.05
N LYS A 130 -27.72 13.88 -9.30
CA LYS A 130 -26.54 14.21 -8.46
C LYS A 130 -26.26 13.16 -7.40
N SER A 131 -27.32 12.59 -6.84
CA SER A 131 -27.20 11.50 -5.89
C SER A 131 -26.70 10.21 -6.55
N ASP A 132 -27.11 9.92 -7.80
CA ASP A 132 -26.60 8.78 -8.56
C ASP A 132 -25.13 8.96 -8.94
N ASP A 133 -24.71 10.13 -9.39
CA ASP A 133 -23.32 10.45 -9.71
C ASP A 133 -22.42 10.30 -8.49
N ALA A 134 -22.87 10.81 -7.34
CA ALA A 134 -22.13 10.69 -6.09
C ALA A 134 -22.02 9.22 -5.64
N PHE A 135 -23.10 8.44 -5.79
CA PHE A 135 -23.12 7.02 -5.44
C PHE A 135 -22.22 6.21 -6.36
N LEU A 136 -22.28 6.43 -7.67
CA LEU A 136 -21.41 5.83 -8.68
C LEU A 136 -19.93 6.06 -8.34
N THR A 137 -19.56 7.32 -8.08
CA THR A 137 -18.19 7.69 -7.72
C THR A 137 -17.73 6.99 -6.43
N LYS A 138 -18.60 6.89 -5.44
CA LYS A 138 -18.27 6.20 -4.19
C LYS A 138 -18.07 4.70 -4.39
N LEU A 139 -18.91 4.04 -5.18
CA LEU A 139 -18.76 2.62 -5.49
C LEU A 139 -17.49 2.34 -6.29
N GLN A 140 -17.15 3.17 -7.25
CA GLN A 140 -15.88 3.06 -7.97
C GLN A 140 -14.67 3.22 -7.05
N ASN A 141 -14.73 4.18 -6.10
CA ASN A 141 -13.67 4.37 -5.12
C ASN A 141 -13.54 3.18 -4.16
N VAL A 142 -14.62 2.48 -3.84
CA VAL A 142 -14.57 1.23 -3.04
C VAL A 142 -13.79 0.14 -3.80
N VAL A 143 -14.07 -0.04 -5.09
CA VAL A 143 -13.34 -1.01 -5.92
C VAL A 143 -11.86 -0.68 -5.98
N LEU A 144 -11.52 0.58 -6.27
CA LEU A 144 -10.13 1.04 -6.29
C LEU A 144 -9.44 0.90 -4.93
N GLY A 145 -10.13 1.23 -3.84
CA GLY A 145 -9.60 1.08 -2.48
C GLY A 145 -9.24 -0.37 -2.15
N LYS A 146 -10.09 -1.33 -2.54
CA LYS A 146 -9.79 -2.76 -2.41
C LYS A 146 -8.57 -3.17 -3.23
N PHE A 147 -8.49 -2.70 -4.46
CA PHE A 147 -7.37 -2.96 -5.34
C PHE A 147 -6.05 -2.46 -4.73
N TYR A 148 -5.99 -1.21 -4.28
CA TYR A 148 -4.78 -0.67 -3.67
C TYR A 148 -4.43 -1.33 -2.32
N THR A 149 -5.43 -1.70 -1.53
CA THR A 149 -5.21 -2.48 -0.30
C THR A 149 -4.59 -3.84 -0.63
N PHE A 150 -5.10 -4.50 -1.67
CA PHE A 150 -4.55 -5.77 -2.12
C PHE A 150 -3.11 -5.64 -2.62
N LEU A 151 -2.77 -4.61 -3.40
CA LEU A 151 -1.40 -4.37 -3.87
C LEU A 151 -0.40 -4.25 -2.72
N ASN A 152 -0.82 -3.65 -1.60
CA ASN A 152 0.03 -3.52 -0.41
C ASN A 152 0.32 -4.86 0.31
N THR A 153 -0.33 -5.95 -0.07
CA THR A 153 -0.07 -7.31 0.48
C THR A 153 1.05 -8.05 -0.25
N GLY A 154 1.66 -7.45 -1.26
CA GLY A 154 2.79 -8.03 -1.98
C GLY A 154 3.91 -8.47 -1.03
N SER A 155 4.50 -9.62 -1.30
CA SER A 155 5.48 -10.26 -0.41
C SER A 155 6.94 -9.97 -0.75
N LEU A 156 7.24 -9.42 -1.94
CA LEU A 156 8.58 -8.91 -2.27
C LEU A 156 8.77 -7.54 -1.62
N THR A 157 9.32 -7.52 -0.41
CA THR A 157 9.54 -6.29 0.35
C THR A 157 11.00 -5.88 0.35
N GLY A 158 11.26 -4.59 0.42
CA GLY A 158 12.62 -4.07 0.50
C GLY A 158 12.63 -2.57 0.78
N THR A 159 13.83 -2.04 0.99
CA THR A 159 14.05 -0.61 1.21
C THR A 159 14.99 -0.03 0.15
N ALA A 160 14.88 1.27 -0.10
CA ALA A 160 15.78 2.01 -0.97
C ALA A 160 15.97 3.43 -0.41
N THR A 161 17.07 4.07 -0.71
CA THR A 161 17.42 5.38 -0.15
C THR A 161 16.70 6.55 -0.82
N THR A 162 16.32 6.40 -2.08
CA THR A 162 15.66 7.44 -2.87
C THR A 162 14.46 6.88 -3.62
N TRP A 163 13.52 7.73 -3.98
CA TRP A 163 12.37 7.35 -4.76
C TRP A 163 12.73 6.67 -6.10
N LYS A 164 13.74 7.19 -6.82
CA LYS A 164 14.23 6.55 -8.07
C LYS A 164 14.84 5.18 -7.82
N ALA A 165 15.63 5.05 -6.76
CA ALA A 165 16.20 3.75 -6.40
C ALA A 165 15.11 2.76 -5.99
N ALA A 166 14.06 3.21 -5.32
CA ALA A 166 12.90 2.37 -4.97
C ALA A 166 12.17 1.87 -6.21
N LEU A 167 11.96 2.73 -7.22
CA LEU A 167 11.37 2.33 -8.51
C LEU A 167 12.24 1.27 -9.20
N ALA A 168 13.53 1.53 -9.35
CA ALA A 168 14.46 0.60 -10.00
C ALA A 168 14.53 -0.75 -9.25
N LYS A 169 14.59 -0.71 -7.91
CA LYS A 169 14.63 -1.92 -7.08
C LYS A 169 13.33 -2.70 -7.18
N ALA A 170 12.16 -2.05 -7.11
CA ALA A 170 10.87 -2.72 -7.21
C ALA A 170 10.73 -3.47 -8.54
N GLN A 171 11.11 -2.85 -9.65
CA GLN A 171 11.12 -3.50 -10.96
C GLN A 171 12.12 -4.65 -11.01
N GLY A 172 13.35 -4.43 -10.51
CA GLY A 172 14.40 -5.43 -10.48
C GLY A 172 14.03 -6.68 -9.70
N GLU A 173 13.38 -6.51 -8.53
CA GLU A 173 12.90 -7.62 -7.70
C GLU A 173 11.82 -8.45 -8.42
N VAL A 174 10.86 -7.80 -9.09
CA VAL A 174 9.84 -8.47 -9.89
C VAL A 174 10.49 -9.29 -11.01
N LEU A 175 11.38 -8.68 -11.81
CA LEU A 175 12.05 -9.34 -12.92
C LEU A 175 12.91 -10.51 -12.44
N ASN A 176 13.68 -10.33 -11.36
CA ASN A 176 14.51 -11.38 -10.77
C ASN A 176 13.67 -12.57 -10.28
N LYS A 177 12.53 -12.29 -9.62
CA LYS A 177 11.63 -13.33 -9.16
C LYS A 177 11.07 -14.17 -10.30
N PHE A 178 10.56 -13.53 -11.35
CA PHE A 178 10.01 -14.23 -12.51
C PHE A 178 11.08 -14.98 -13.30
N ALA A 179 12.27 -14.39 -13.45
CA ALA A 179 13.42 -15.09 -14.06
C ALA A 179 13.81 -16.36 -13.27
N SER A 180 13.77 -16.30 -11.93
CA SER A 180 14.02 -17.48 -11.08
C SER A 180 12.99 -18.59 -11.26
N MET A 181 11.75 -18.22 -11.64
CA MET A 181 10.67 -19.16 -11.97
C MET A 181 10.67 -19.58 -13.44
N GLN A 182 11.65 -19.12 -14.24
CA GLN A 182 11.74 -19.34 -15.69
C GLN A 182 10.47 -18.86 -16.43
N LYS A 183 9.90 -17.73 -15.99
CA LYS A 183 8.74 -17.09 -16.59
C LYS A 183 9.11 -15.74 -17.16
N ASP A 184 8.57 -15.42 -18.32
CA ASP A 184 8.75 -14.13 -18.95
C ASP A 184 7.78 -13.11 -18.36
N VAL A 185 8.27 -11.89 -18.10
CA VAL A 185 7.47 -10.72 -17.77
C VAL A 185 7.49 -9.79 -18.96
N THR A 186 6.32 -9.57 -19.58
CA THR A 186 6.20 -8.73 -20.76
C THR A 186 6.28 -7.26 -20.37
N GLU A 187 5.54 -6.86 -19.35
CA GLU A 187 5.43 -5.49 -18.89
C GLU A 187 5.26 -5.42 -17.36
N VAL A 188 5.76 -4.34 -16.77
CA VAL A 188 5.60 -4.04 -15.35
C VAL A 188 4.90 -2.71 -15.17
N VAL A 189 3.86 -2.69 -14.36
CA VAL A 189 3.14 -1.49 -13.95
C VAL A 189 3.58 -1.07 -12.56
N GLY A 190 3.82 0.23 -12.38
CA GLY A 190 4.24 0.80 -11.11
C GLY A 190 3.16 1.65 -10.46
N PHE A 191 3.18 1.70 -9.12
CA PHE A 191 2.35 2.59 -8.32
C PHE A 191 3.23 3.34 -7.33
N ALA A 192 3.09 4.66 -7.28
CA ALA A 192 3.86 5.52 -6.38
C ALA A 192 3.01 6.66 -5.84
N ASN A 193 3.44 7.26 -4.74
CA ASN A 193 2.77 8.44 -4.20
C ASN A 193 2.99 9.65 -5.12
N ILE A 194 1.93 10.39 -5.41
CA ILE A 194 1.98 11.55 -6.30
C ILE A 194 2.92 12.64 -5.76
N LEU A 195 2.96 12.88 -4.45
CA LEU A 195 3.82 13.90 -3.86
C LEU A 195 5.31 13.57 -4.01
N ASP A 196 5.68 12.30 -3.86
CA ASP A 196 7.07 11.85 -4.05
C ASP A 196 7.51 11.98 -5.51
N ALA A 197 6.57 11.71 -6.45
CA ALA A 197 6.82 11.90 -7.87
C ALA A 197 7.00 13.40 -8.20
N TYR A 198 6.17 14.29 -7.66
CA TYR A 198 6.27 15.73 -7.91
C TYR A 198 7.48 16.36 -7.22
N ASP A 199 7.91 15.87 -6.06
CA ASP A 199 9.17 16.28 -5.44
C ASP A 199 10.37 15.99 -6.38
N TYR A 200 10.32 14.88 -7.11
CA TYR A 200 11.30 14.55 -8.13
C TYR A 200 11.10 15.37 -9.43
N LEU A 201 9.84 15.49 -9.90
CA LEU A 201 9.49 16.19 -11.15
C LEU A 201 9.78 17.69 -11.10
N GLY A 202 9.85 18.27 -9.90
CA GLY A 202 10.29 19.66 -9.73
C GLY A 202 11.69 19.96 -10.30
N SER A 203 12.47 18.91 -10.59
CA SER A 203 13.80 18.98 -11.21
C SER A 203 13.89 18.30 -12.59
N ALA A 204 12.78 17.78 -13.16
CA ALA A 204 12.78 17.01 -14.40
C ALA A 204 11.59 17.36 -15.31
N ASP A 205 11.84 17.48 -16.61
CA ASP A 205 10.83 17.75 -17.63
C ASP A 205 10.07 16.46 -18.00
N ILE A 206 9.09 16.06 -17.21
CA ILE A 206 8.25 14.89 -17.46
C ILE A 206 6.79 15.29 -17.51
N THR A 207 6.07 14.84 -18.54
CA THR A 207 4.64 15.13 -18.72
C THR A 207 3.79 14.07 -17.99
N VAL A 208 3.00 14.50 -17.02
CA VAL A 208 2.00 13.68 -16.36
C VAL A 208 0.71 13.69 -17.16
N GLN A 209 0.16 12.52 -17.45
CA GLN A 209 -1.13 12.34 -18.09
C GLN A 209 -2.20 12.10 -17.03
N THR A 210 -3.45 12.50 -17.32
CA THR A 210 -4.57 12.29 -16.39
C THR A 210 -5.74 11.65 -17.14
N GLN A 211 -6.27 10.55 -16.63
CA GLN A 211 -7.46 9.88 -17.14
C GLN A 211 -8.23 9.22 -15.98
N PHE A 212 -9.56 9.34 -15.97
CA PHE A 212 -10.43 8.84 -14.88
C PHE A 212 -10.02 9.31 -13.46
N GLY A 213 -9.47 10.52 -13.37
CA GLY A 213 -8.97 11.05 -12.08
C GLY A 213 -7.67 10.41 -11.59
N LEU A 214 -7.05 9.52 -12.38
CA LEU A 214 -5.74 8.95 -12.11
C LEU A 214 -4.67 9.70 -12.88
N ASN A 215 -3.61 10.08 -12.19
CA ASN A 215 -2.41 10.63 -12.81
C ASN A 215 -1.45 9.49 -13.11
N TYR A 216 -0.85 9.48 -14.30
CA TYR A 216 0.11 8.46 -14.70
C TYR A 216 1.17 8.98 -15.65
N VAL A 217 2.29 8.28 -15.70
CA VAL A 217 3.39 8.50 -16.65
C VAL A 217 3.65 7.20 -17.41
N LYS A 218 3.74 7.27 -18.73
CA LYS A 218 4.08 6.10 -19.58
C LYS A 218 5.58 6.02 -19.80
N ASP A 219 6.07 4.82 -20.01
CA ASP A 219 7.45 4.49 -20.39
C ASP A 219 8.49 5.15 -19.48
N PHE A 220 8.25 5.11 -18.16
CA PHE A 220 9.14 5.72 -17.19
C PHE A 220 9.97 4.66 -16.46
N MET A 221 11.30 4.74 -16.58
CA MET A 221 12.25 3.85 -15.91
C MET A 221 11.99 2.34 -16.13
N GLY A 222 11.48 1.96 -17.33
CA GLY A 222 11.17 0.58 -17.68
C GLY A 222 9.77 0.11 -17.26
N TYR A 223 8.99 0.95 -16.59
CA TYR A 223 7.56 0.68 -16.36
C TYR A 223 6.77 1.05 -17.61
N SER A 224 5.87 0.18 -18.06
CA SER A 224 4.93 0.51 -19.13
C SER A 224 4.00 1.65 -18.72
N THR A 225 3.58 1.65 -17.46
CA THR A 225 2.79 2.73 -16.86
C THR A 225 3.14 2.87 -15.38
N LEU A 226 3.40 4.10 -14.94
CA LEU A 226 3.59 4.44 -13.54
C LEU A 226 2.41 5.29 -13.07
N PHE A 227 1.58 4.74 -12.18
CA PHE A 227 0.45 5.44 -11.58
C PHE A 227 0.88 6.26 -10.37
N LEU A 228 0.42 7.50 -10.35
CA LEU A 228 0.68 8.44 -9.27
C LEU A 228 -0.58 8.59 -8.41
N LEU A 229 -0.56 8.02 -7.22
CA LEU A 229 -1.71 7.90 -6.35
C LEU A 229 -1.66 8.88 -5.19
N PRO A 230 -2.81 9.36 -4.68
CA PRO A 230 -2.85 10.22 -3.51
C PRO A 230 -2.42 9.47 -2.23
N ALA A 231 -1.96 10.23 -1.24
CA ALA A 231 -1.46 9.69 0.03
C ALA A 231 -2.47 8.83 0.81
N ALA A 232 -3.77 9.01 0.55
CA ALA A 232 -4.82 8.16 1.13
C ALA A 232 -4.81 6.71 0.59
N GLN A 233 -4.24 6.47 -0.58
CA GLN A 233 -4.20 5.16 -1.25
C GLN A 233 -2.83 4.51 -1.16
N ILE A 234 -1.76 5.27 -1.27
CA ILE A 234 -0.39 4.80 -1.10
C ILE A 234 0.40 5.81 -0.25
N ALA A 235 1.01 5.34 0.83
CA ALA A 235 1.79 6.20 1.72
C ALA A 235 3.00 6.82 0.98
N ARG A 236 3.46 7.99 1.45
CA ARG A 236 4.70 8.58 0.95
C ARG A 236 5.87 7.63 1.18
N GLY A 237 6.82 7.67 0.27
CA GLY A 237 7.99 6.80 0.33
C GLY A 237 7.70 5.33 -0.01
N LYS A 238 6.51 4.99 -0.53
CA LYS A 238 6.17 3.63 -0.93
C LYS A 238 6.04 3.53 -2.45
N VAL A 239 6.62 2.48 -3.01
CA VAL A 239 6.54 2.12 -4.43
C VAL A 239 6.10 0.67 -4.54
N ILE A 240 5.14 0.39 -5.43
CA ILE A 240 4.67 -0.96 -5.70
C ILE A 240 4.89 -1.25 -7.18
N ALA A 241 5.41 -2.42 -7.50
CA ALA A 241 5.59 -2.91 -8.86
C ALA A 241 4.87 -4.23 -9.06
N VAL A 242 4.13 -4.35 -10.15
CA VAL A 242 3.30 -5.51 -10.46
C VAL A 242 3.46 -5.86 -11.94
N PRO A 243 3.71 -7.12 -12.31
CA PRO A 243 3.67 -7.55 -13.70
C PRO A 243 2.23 -7.55 -14.22
N VAL A 244 2.08 -7.28 -15.50
CA VAL A 244 0.80 -7.30 -16.20
C VAL A 244 0.17 -8.69 -16.07
N GLU A 245 -1.15 -8.74 -15.90
CA GLU A 245 -1.95 -9.98 -15.77
C GLU A 245 -1.62 -10.88 -14.56
N ASN A 246 -0.90 -10.38 -13.56
CA ASN A 246 -0.62 -11.14 -12.33
C ASN A 246 -1.79 -11.16 -11.34
N ILE A 247 -2.80 -10.33 -11.54
CA ILE A 247 -3.93 -10.20 -10.63
C ILE A 247 -5.21 -10.69 -11.29
N ASP A 248 -5.84 -11.69 -10.69
CA ASP A 248 -7.16 -12.18 -11.04
C ASP A 248 -8.22 -11.45 -10.22
N LEU A 249 -9.25 -10.95 -10.88
CA LEU A 249 -10.44 -10.40 -10.25
C LEU A 249 -11.55 -11.45 -10.33
N TYR A 250 -11.76 -12.19 -9.24
CA TYR A 250 -12.90 -13.10 -9.15
C TYR A 250 -14.14 -12.32 -8.76
N TYR A 251 -15.24 -12.52 -9.49
CA TYR A 251 -16.49 -11.84 -9.22
C TYR A 251 -17.70 -12.77 -9.31
N VAL A 252 -18.76 -12.39 -8.59
CA VAL A 252 -20.08 -13.00 -8.66
C VAL A 252 -20.97 -12.11 -9.52
N ASP A 253 -21.63 -12.69 -10.50
CA ASP A 253 -22.60 -11.99 -11.33
C ASP A 253 -23.86 -11.67 -10.50
N PRO A 254 -24.24 -10.39 -10.32
CA PRO A 254 -25.45 -10.03 -9.60
C PRO A 254 -26.76 -10.51 -10.24
N ALA A 255 -26.75 -10.87 -11.53
CA ALA A 255 -27.88 -11.47 -12.23
C ALA A 255 -27.93 -13.00 -12.11
N ASP A 256 -27.12 -13.61 -11.22
CA ASP A 256 -27.13 -15.05 -11.04
C ASP A 256 -28.50 -15.55 -10.56
N SER A 257 -28.92 -16.70 -11.07
CA SER A 257 -30.22 -17.33 -10.78
C SER A 257 -30.45 -17.60 -9.29
N GLU A 258 -29.40 -17.74 -8.49
CA GLU A 258 -29.51 -17.94 -7.04
C GLU A 258 -30.08 -16.69 -6.34
N PHE A 259 -29.75 -15.49 -6.82
CA PHE A 259 -30.31 -14.24 -6.30
C PHE A 259 -31.75 -14.05 -6.74
N ALA A 260 -32.09 -14.43 -7.99
CA ALA A 260 -33.45 -14.37 -8.50
C ALA A 260 -34.41 -15.27 -7.71
N LYS A 261 -33.95 -16.42 -7.18
CA LYS A 261 -34.75 -17.29 -6.29
C LYS A 261 -35.19 -16.60 -4.98
N LEU A 262 -34.44 -15.59 -4.55
CA LEU A 262 -34.78 -14.76 -3.39
C LEU A 262 -35.70 -13.59 -3.75
N GLY A 263 -36.09 -13.47 -5.03
CA GLY A 263 -36.87 -12.34 -5.54
C GLY A 263 -36.03 -11.06 -5.75
N LEU A 264 -34.69 -11.18 -5.71
CA LEU A 264 -33.77 -10.07 -5.95
C LEU A 264 -33.39 -10.04 -7.43
N ASN A 265 -33.91 -9.03 -8.12
CA ASN A 265 -33.62 -8.82 -9.54
C ASN A 265 -32.81 -7.53 -9.67
N TYR A 266 -31.57 -7.66 -10.07
CA TYR A 266 -30.68 -6.53 -10.32
C TYR A 266 -30.51 -6.33 -11.82
N THR A 267 -30.51 -5.08 -12.26
CA THR A 267 -30.14 -4.71 -13.62
C THR A 267 -28.62 -4.78 -13.73
N VAL A 268 -28.11 -5.48 -14.73
CA VAL A 268 -26.70 -5.64 -15.06
C VAL A 268 -26.47 -5.32 -16.52
N GLN A 269 -25.31 -4.81 -16.88
CA GLN A 269 -24.94 -4.56 -18.28
C GLN A 269 -23.41 -4.53 -18.43
N GLY A 270 -22.90 -5.08 -19.53
CA GLY A 270 -21.48 -5.09 -19.87
C GLY A 270 -20.94 -6.50 -20.06
N GLU A 271 -19.68 -6.61 -20.46
CA GLU A 271 -18.99 -7.90 -20.57
C GLU A 271 -18.68 -8.48 -19.17
N THR A 272 -18.45 -7.61 -18.20
CA THR A 272 -18.14 -7.99 -16.82
C THR A 272 -19.20 -7.41 -15.89
N ASN A 273 -20.18 -8.24 -15.50
CA ASN A 273 -21.26 -7.84 -14.58
C ASN A 273 -20.75 -7.71 -13.14
N LEU A 274 -19.89 -6.73 -12.87
CA LEU A 274 -19.32 -6.49 -11.53
C LEU A 274 -20.33 -5.93 -10.56
N ILE A 275 -21.30 -5.17 -11.05
CA ILE A 275 -22.30 -4.48 -10.26
C ILE A 275 -23.70 -4.81 -10.78
N GLY A 276 -24.61 -5.03 -9.85
CA GLY A 276 -26.03 -5.02 -10.09
C GLY A 276 -26.66 -3.81 -9.41
N PHE A 277 -27.58 -3.16 -10.08
CA PHE A 277 -28.29 -2.00 -9.58
C PHE A 277 -29.79 -2.19 -9.64
N HIS A 278 -30.49 -1.75 -8.60
CA HIS A 278 -31.95 -1.76 -8.53
C HIS A 278 -32.46 -0.49 -7.86
N ALA A 279 -33.50 0.13 -8.42
CA ALA A 279 -34.12 1.32 -7.90
C ALA A 279 -35.62 1.09 -7.67
N GLN A 280 -36.14 1.53 -6.54
CA GLN A 280 -37.54 1.43 -6.20
C GLN A 280 -38.01 2.60 -5.34
N GLY A 281 -39.33 2.84 -5.31
CA GLY A 281 -39.96 3.78 -4.37
C GLY A 281 -40.41 3.06 -3.10
N ASN A 282 -40.15 3.65 -1.94
CA ASN A 282 -40.67 3.17 -0.66
C ASN A 282 -41.76 4.13 -0.15
N TYR A 283 -43.01 3.69 -0.21
CA TYR A 283 -44.15 4.50 0.19
C TYR A 283 -44.25 4.69 1.70
N SER A 284 -43.70 3.79 2.52
CA SER A 284 -43.78 3.87 3.97
C SER A 284 -42.92 5.01 4.54
N THR A 285 -41.85 5.36 3.84
CA THR A 285 -40.89 6.40 4.24
C THR A 285 -40.84 7.58 3.29
N ALA A 286 -41.62 7.51 2.18
CA ALA A 286 -41.66 8.53 1.11
C ALA A 286 -40.26 8.84 0.54
N VAL A 287 -39.45 7.82 0.29
CA VAL A 287 -38.09 7.94 -0.28
C VAL A 287 -37.94 7.12 -1.56
N GLY A 288 -37.10 7.59 -2.46
CA GLY A 288 -36.60 6.81 -3.59
C GLY A 288 -35.35 6.03 -3.14
N GLU A 289 -35.44 4.71 -3.11
CA GLU A 289 -34.35 3.81 -2.71
C GLU A 289 -33.58 3.30 -3.92
N SER A 290 -32.29 3.14 -3.76
CA SER A 290 -31.44 2.51 -4.77
C SER A 290 -30.48 1.53 -4.08
N TYR A 291 -30.34 0.34 -4.66
CA TYR A 291 -29.54 -0.74 -4.12
C TYR A 291 -28.48 -1.15 -5.15
N ALA A 292 -27.24 -1.33 -4.67
CA ALA A 292 -26.15 -1.87 -5.46
C ALA A 292 -25.60 -3.14 -4.81
N LEU A 293 -25.39 -4.16 -5.62
CA LEU A 293 -24.79 -5.43 -5.21
C LEU A 293 -23.48 -5.62 -5.96
N MET A 294 -22.40 -5.86 -5.24
CA MET A 294 -21.09 -6.19 -5.78
C MET A 294 -20.51 -7.40 -5.06
N GLY A 295 -20.01 -8.38 -5.80
CA GLY A 295 -19.31 -9.53 -5.22
C GLY A 295 -17.96 -9.66 -5.90
N MET A 296 -16.86 -9.33 -5.21
CA MET A 296 -15.53 -9.42 -5.80
C MET A 296 -14.45 -9.75 -4.78
N THR A 297 -13.45 -10.48 -5.25
CA THR A 297 -12.22 -10.75 -4.50
C THR A 297 -11.03 -10.70 -5.46
N LEU A 298 -9.99 -10.01 -5.06
CA LEU A 298 -8.72 -9.95 -5.78
C LEU A 298 -7.82 -11.09 -5.35
N TRP A 299 -7.10 -11.62 -6.29
CA TRP A 299 -6.19 -12.73 -6.10
C TRP A 299 -4.98 -12.57 -6.99
N ALA A 300 -3.78 -12.75 -6.45
CA ALA A 300 -2.58 -12.78 -7.27
C ALA A 300 -2.25 -14.23 -7.64
N GLU A 301 -1.97 -14.47 -8.91
CA GLU A 301 -1.43 -15.76 -9.37
C GLU A 301 -0.10 -16.03 -8.64
N TYR A 302 0.73 -14.99 -8.55
CA TYR A 302 1.99 -14.96 -7.81
C TYR A 302 1.99 -13.77 -6.85
N LEU A 303 1.65 -13.98 -5.59
CA LEU A 303 1.67 -12.92 -4.56
C LEU A 303 3.12 -12.45 -4.31
N ASP A 304 4.07 -13.36 -4.44
CA ASP A 304 5.50 -13.10 -4.42
C ASP A 304 6.05 -12.51 -5.75
N GLY A 305 5.18 -12.20 -6.68
CA GLY A 305 5.45 -11.39 -7.88
C GLY A 305 5.07 -9.92 -7.73
N ILE A 306 4.54 -9.49 -6.57
CA ILE A 306 4.22 -8.09 -6.28
C ILE A 306 5.30 -7.52 -5.36
N ALA A 307 6.06 -6.55 -5.86
CA ALA A 307 7.10 -5.89 -5.07
C ALA A 307 6.58 -4.64 -4.38
N VAL A 308 6.85 -4.51 -3.09
CA VAL A 308 6.52 -3.35 -2.26
C VAL A 308 7.80 -2.81 -1.66
N ILE A 309 8.34 -1.73 -2.22
CA ILE A 309 9.59 -1.11 -1.79
C ILE A 309 9.28 0.18 -1.03
N THR A 310 9.91 0.34 0.12
CA THR A 310 9.77 1.55 0.93
C THR A 310 11.02 2.41 0.81
N VAL A 311 10.83 3.70 0.56
CA VAL A 311 11.91 4.67 0.58
C VAL A 311 12.27 4.93 2.03
N ASN A 312 13.49 4.59 2.39
CA ASN A 312 14.08 4.93 3.68
C ASN A 312 15.30 5.82 3.42
N ALA A 313 15.20 7.07 3.79
CA ALA A 313 16.31 8.02 3.65
C ALA A 313 17.50 7.63 4.55
N ASN A 314 17.21 6.83 5.58
CA ASN A 314 18.20 6.23 6.47
C ASN A 314 18.24 4.72 6.18
N PRO A 315 19.13 4.25 5.28
CA PRO A 315 19.20 2.85 4.88
C PRO A 315 19.58 1.90 6.03
N PHE A 316 20.17 2.42 7.07
CA PHE A 316 20.56 1.65 8.26
C PHE A 316 19.77 2.10 9.48
N ASP A 317 19.36 1.14 10.29
CA ASP A 317 18.68 1.41 11.56
C ASP A 317 19.62 2.10 12.54
N ARG A 318 19.02 2.88 13.45
CA ARG A 318 19.77 3.62 14.45
C ARG A 318 20.51 2.67 15.40
N PRO A 319 21.84 2.80 15.57
CA PRO A 319 22.58 1.98 16.50
C PRO A 319 22.21 2.34 17.94
N THR A 320 22.31 1.39 18.84
CA THR A 320 22.21 1.65 20.26
C THR A 320 23.53 2.21 20.75
N VAL A 321 23.50 3.43 21.30
CA VAL A 321 24.65 4.06 21.98
C VAL A 321 24.51 3.87 23.47
N SER A 322 25.53 3.34 24.11
CA SER A 322 25.58 3.14 25.55
C SER A 322 26.75 3.95 26.18
N ALA A 323 26.45 4.55 27.30
CA ALA A 323 27.37 5.17 28.22
C ALA A 323 26.74 5.06 29.65
N PRO A 324 27.53 4.95 30.72
CA PRO A 324 28.97 4.84 30.75
C PRO A 324 29.45 3.45 30.32
N ILE A 325 30.67 3.37 29.78
CA ILE A 325 31.37 2.11 29.54
C ILE A 325 32.21 1.84 30.79
N GLN A 326 31.62 1.31 31.83
CA GLN A 326 32.33 1.01 33.08
C GLN A 326 33.31 -0.13 32.86
N SER A 327 34.48 -0.04 33.52
CA SER A 327 35.54 -1.05 33.57
C SER A 327 36.37 -1.30 32.30
N GLN A 328 36.26 -0.49 31.27
CA GLN A 328 37.14 -0.60 30.10
C GLN A 328 38.40 0.24 30.30
N ASP A 329 39.54 -0.34 29.96
CA ASP A 329 40.84 0.34 30.01
C ASP A 329 41.15 0.86 28.60
N TYR A 330 41.37 2.15 28.49
CA TYR A 330 41.81 2.81 27.25
C TYR A 330 43.26 3.29 27.43
N TRP A 331 44.17 2.57 26.83
CA TRP A 331 45.60 2.91 26.82
C TRP A 331 46.19 3.19 28.22
N GLY A 332 45.84 2.38 29.24
CA GLY A 332 46.31 2.45 30.60
C GLY A 332 45.47 3.34 31.51
N HIS A 333 44.33 3.87 31.08
CA HIS A 333 43.42 4.69 31.86
C HIS A 333 42.01 4.12 31.87
N THR A 334 41.38 4.11 33.02
CA THR A 334 39.97 3.65 33.14
C THR A 334 38.99 4.78 32.80
N VAL A 335 37.81 4.44 32.36
CA VAL A 335 36.77 5.43 32.04
C VAL A 335 36.44 6.30 33.25
N SER A 336 36.47 5.76 34.46
CA SER A 336 36.19 6.51 35.71
C SER A 336 37.18 7.64 36.01
N GLU A 337 38.34 7.67 35.36
CA GLU A 337 39.31 8.77 35.52
C GLU A 337 38.86 10.05 34.79
N PHE A 338 38.05 9.95 33.74
CA PHE A 338 37.63 11.07 32.90
C PHE A 338 36.13 11.20 32.68
N GLN A 339 35.32 10.18 33.04
CA GLN A 339 33.88 10.17 32.86
C GLN A 339 33.18 9.62 34.09
N ALA A 340 32.19 10.35 34.61
CA ALA A 340 31.40 9.90 35.74
C ALA A 340 30.39 8.81 35.37
N ASP A 341 29.88 8.08 36.36
CA ASP A 341 28.92 7.01 36.22
C ASP A 341 27.53 7.51 35.83
N ASP A 342 27.27 8.82 35.94
CA ASP A 342 25.98 9.44 35.59
C ASP A 342 25.82 9.73 34.09
N VAL A 343 26.83 9.45 33.26
CA VAL A 343 26.73 9.65 31.82
C VAL A 343 25.75 8.65 31.24
N ALA A 344 24.68 9.15 30.62
CA ALA A 344 23.59 8.37 30.08
C ALA A 344 23.14 8.87 28.72
N VAL A 345 22.62 7.94 27.91
CA VAL A 345 22.03 8.23 26.60
C VAL A 345 20.51 8.07 26.67
N SER A 346 19.79 9.10 26.30
CA SER A 346 18.33 9.10 26.23
C SER A 346 17.85 9.73 24.91
N GLY A 347 17.37 8.90 24.00
CA GLY A 347 17.03 9.31 22.63
C GLY A 347 18.24 9.92 21.93
N ASP A 348 18.14 11.17 21.51
CA ASP A 348 19.20 11.91 20.82
C ASP A 348 20.10 12.72 21.77
N ASN A 349 19.95 12.58 23.09
CA ASN A 349 20.70 13.37 24.06
C ASN A 349 21.63 12.47 24.87
N ILE A 350 22.87 12.95 25.05
CA ILE A 350 23.86 12.40 25.96
C ILE A 350 24.03 13.42 27.08
N THR A 351 23.83 12.99 28.32
CA THR A 351 23.87 13.81 29.52
C THR A 351 24.79 13.16 30.56
N GLY A 352 25.26 13.89 31.52
CA GLY A 352 26.12 13.40 32.60
C GLY A 352 27.32 14.29 32.83
N THR A 353 28.31 13.79 33.60
CA THR A 353 29.45 14.55 34.03
C THR A 353 30.76 14.00 33.44
N LEU A 354 31.57 14.87 32.83
CA LEU A 354 32.92 14.58 32.37
C LEU A 354 33.91 15.31 33.28
N TYR A 355 34.96 14.60 33.69
CA TYR A 355 35.99 15.13 34.55
C TYR A 355 37.14 15.80 33.79
N ASP A 356 37.82 16.77 34.39
CA ASP A 356 39.10 17.25 33.90
C ASP A 356 40.12 16.11 33.99
N PHE A 357 40.69 15.75 32.86
CA PHE A 357 41.64 14.66 32.75
C PHE A 357 42.94 15.15 32.11
N GLU A 358 44.08 14.64 32.58
CA GLU A 358 45.40 15.04 32.09
C GLU A 358 45.63 14.69 30.61
N GLY A 359 44.86 13.72 30.10
CA GLY A 359 44.98 13.23 28.72
C GLY A 359 46.04 12.17 28.57
N TRP A 360 46.26 11.76 27.34
CA TRP A 360 47.28 10.79 26.97
C TRP A 360 48.60 11.51 26.60
N ALA A 361 49.71 10.80 26.79
CA ALA A 361 51.02 11.34 26.51
C ALA A 361 51.30 11.55 25.01
N SER A 362 50.52 10.90 24.12
CA SER A 362 50.69 11.04 22.68
C SER A 362 49.40 10.57 21.94
N GLY A 363 49.21 11.02 20.71
CA GLY A 363 48.12 10.62 19.85
C GLY A 363 47.01 11.64 19.70
N PRO A 364 45.86 11.31 19.04
CA PRO A 364 44.80 12.26 18.78
C PRO A 364 44.08 12.77 20.04
N LEU A 365 44.27 12.12 21.18
CA LEU A 365 43.69 12.47 22.48
C LEU A 365 44.70 13.14 23.42
N GLU A 366 45.90 13.44 22.91
CA GLU A 366 46.97 14.03 23.70
C GLU A 366 46.57 15.32 24.42
N GLY A 367 47.09 15.49 25.62
CA GLY A 367 46.93 16.68 26.47
C GLY A 367 45.63 16.72 27.26
N PRO A 368 45.51 17.70 28.18
CA PRO A 368 44.40 17.78 29.10
C PRO A 368 43.06 18.09 28.38
N GLY A 369 41.95 17.67 28.97
CA GLY A 369 40.63 17.94 28.46
C GLY A 369 39.53 17.09 29.06
N HIS A 370 38.35 17.13 28.41
CA HIS A 370 37.20 16.32 28.78
C HIS A 370 37.00 15.27 27.70
N PHE A 371 36.75 14.04 28.11
CA PHE A 371 36.67 12.90 27.21
C PHE A 371 35.37 12.16 27.42
N LEU A 372 34.70 11.80 26.32
CA LEU A 372 33.47 11.01 26.28
C LEU A 372 33.77 9.62 25.70
N ALA A 373 33.55 8.61 26.52
CA ALA A 373 33.61 7.21 26.07
C ALA A 373 32.20 6.70 25.77
N VAL A 374 32.00 6.16 24.58
CA VAL A 374 30.72 5.60 24.13
C VAL A 374 30.95 4.25 23.44
N LYS A 375 29.96 3.36 23.54
CA LYS A 375 29.97 2.08 22.87
C LYS A 375 28.71 1.95 21.98
N PHE A 376 28.89 1.39 20.81
CA PHE A 376 27.83 1.16 19.83
C PHE A 376 27.47 -0.33 19.78
N SER A 377 26.18 -0.62 19.85
CA SER A 377 25.64 -1.99 19.74
C SER A 377 24.39 -1.97 18.86
N ASN A 378 23.85 -3.14 18.54
CA ASN A 378 22.72 -3.30 17.62
C ASN A 378 22.93 -2.53 16.31
N ILE A 379 24.16 -2.62 15.79
CA ILE A 379 24.49 -2.04 14.49
C ILE A 379 23.76 -2.86 13.44
N ASP A 380 23.12 -2.16 12.50
CA ASP A 380 22.41 -2.80 11.41
C ASP A 380 23.31 -3.79 10.68
N THR A 381 22.81 -4.99 10.41
CA THR A 381 23.58 -6.08 9.77
C THR A 381 23.99 -5.76 8.35
N ASP A 382 23.28 -4.84 7.69
CA ASP A 382 23.58 -4.40 6.33
C ASP A 382 24.68 -3.31 6.31
N ALA A 383 24.98 -2.69 7.46
CA ALA A 383 26.10 -1.78 7.59
C ALA A 383 27.43 -2.55 7.75
N THR A 384 28.42 -2.23 6.92
CA THR A 384 29.75 -2.85 6.98
C THR A 384 30.68 -2.15 7.98
N GLY A 385 30.39 -0.90 8.35
CA GLY A 385 31.20 -0.15 9.28
C GLY A 385 30.49 1.03 9.95
N VAL A 386 31.15 1.56 10.98
CA VAL A 386 30.70 2.72 11.76
C VAL A 386 31.84 3.72 11.85
N LYS A 387 31.56 4.97 11.49
CA LYS A 387 32.47 6.10 11.75
C LYS A 387 31.88 7.05 12.76
N VAL A 388 32.71 7.59 13.62
CA VAL A 388 32.30 8.55 14.64
C VAL A 388 33.20 9.78 14.68
N GLY A 389 32.63 10.88 15.15
CA GLY A 389 33.35 12.11 15.33
C GLY A 389 32.49 13.16 16.02
N LEU A 390 33.06 14.33 16.25
CA LEU A 390 32.36 15.47 16.83
C LEU A 390 32.10 16.54 15.76
N VAL A 391 30.93 17.14 15.76
CA VAL A 391 30.54 18.21 14.83
C VAL A 391 30.14 19.45 15.63
N PRO A 392 30.67 20.64 15.33
CA PRO A 392 31.75 20.90 14.37
C PRO A 392 33.08 20.24 14.81
N SER A 393 33.79 19.67 13.85
CA SER A 393 35.00 18.93 14.10
C SER A 393 36.13 19.86 14.53
N ALA A 394 36.76 19.53 15.63
CA ALA A 394 37.98 20.23 16.08
C ALA A 394 39.25 19.61 15.45
N GLY A 395 39.27 19.47 14.12
CA GLY A 395 40.48 19.10 13.41
C GLY A 395 40.71 17.60 13.17
N THR A 396 39.97 16.72 13.77
CA THR A 396 39.99 15.27 13.46
C THR A 396 38.68 14.88 12.77
N GLY A 397 38.74 14.36 11.53
CA GLY A 397 37.60 13.89 10.79
C GLY A 397 36.92 12.71 11.50
N LEU A 398 35.90 12.12 10.85
CA LEU A 398 35.27 10.91 11.34
C LEU A 398 36.28 9.77 11.38
N VAL A 399 36.29 9.03 12.48
CA VAL A 399 37.17 7.87 12.71
C VAL A 399 36.33 6.59 12.57
N GLU A 400 36.79 5.66 11.77
CA GLU A 400 36.18 4.35 11.65
C GLU A 400 36.48 3.52 12.90
N LEU A 401 35.46 2.86 13.43
CA LEU A 401 35.56 2.07 14.64
C LEU A 401 35.97 0.61 14.34
N ASP A 402 36.79 0.06 15.21
CA ASP A 402 37.22 -1.32 15.24
C ASP A 402 36.06 -2.28 15.58
N SER A 403 36.38 -3.58 15.70
CA SER A 403 35.44 -4.65 16.02
C SER A 403 34.65 -4.44 17.31
N ASP A 404 35.26 -3.80 18.30
CA ASP A 404 34.65 -3.56 19.61
C ASP A 404 33.60 -2.44 19.62
N LYS A 405 33.60 -1.65 18.52
CA LYS A 405 32.64 -0.59 18.27
C LYS A 405 32.49 0.40 19.43
N ASP A 406 33.60 0.77 20.01
CA ASP A 406 33.68 1.80 21.03
C ASP A 406 34.59 2.97 20.60
N ALA A 407 34.42 4.11 21.25
CA ALA A 407 35.18 5.31 20.99
C ALA A 407 35.37 6.16 22.23
N VAL A 408 36.56 6.78 22.33
CA VAL A 408 36.82 7.91 23.24
C VAL A 408 37.03 9.15 22.40
N LEU A 409 36.28 10.19 22.71
CA LEU A 409 36.26 11.45 21.97
C LEU A 409 36.65 12.61 22.88
N LYS A 410 37.57 13.46 22.42
CA LYS A 410 37.99 14.67 23.17
C LYS A 410 37.00 15.81 22.84
N ILE A 411 36.32 16.33 23.85
CA ILE A 411 35.39 17.44 23.74
C ILE A 411 36.11 18.76 23.69
N ALA A 412 36.13 19.41 22.53
CA ALA A 412 36.84 20.67 22.35
C ALA A 412 35.95 21.92 22.54
N ASP A 413 34.69 21.85 22.17
CA ASP A 413 33.71 22.94 22.33
C ASP A 413 32.54 22.44 23.18
N LYS A 414 32.45 22.96 24.40
CA LYS A 414 31.45 22.51 25.39
C LYS A 414 30.02 22.90 25.05
N ASP A 415 29.82 23.92 24.22
CA ASP A 415 28.49 24.51 24.00
C ASP A 415 27.82 24.08 22.68
N ARG A 416 28.57 23.53 21.72
CA ARG A 416 28.08 23.36 20.33
C ARG A 416 28.44 22.06 19.66
N GLN A 417 28.90 21.05 20.37
CA GLN A 417 29.28 19.78 19.78
C GLN A 417 28.13 18.80 19.76
N GLN A 418 28.09 18.03 18.72
CA GLN A 418 27.25 16.85 18.58
C GLN A 418 28.12 15.64 18.27
N LEU A 419 27.78 14.50 18.85
CA LEU A 419 28.36 13.23 18.45
C LEU A 419 27.72 12.83 17.12
N HIS A 420 28.56 12.74 16.09
CA HIS A 420 28.17 12.30 14.76
C HIS A 420 28.52 10.83 14.57
N VAL A 421 27.55 10.01 14.21
CA VAL A 421 27.69 8.57 13.98
C VAL A 421 27.26 8.28 12.55
N GLU A 422 28.17 7.81 11.72
CA GLU A 422 27.93 7.42 10.34
C GLU A 422 28.00 5.89 10.21
N LEU A 423 26.87 5.27 9.88
CA LEU A 423 26.82 3.87 9.43
C LEU A 423 27.01 3.86 7.91
N PHE A 424 27.79 2.92 7.38
CA PHE A 424 28.03 2.84 5.95
C PHE A 424 28.18 1.40 5.47
N ASP A 425 27.97 1.18 4.16
CA ASP A 425 28.16 -0.11 3.50
C ASP A 425 29.26 -0.05 2.41
N ALA A 426 29.61 -1.21 1.86
CA ALA A 426 30.59 -1.33 0.79
C ALA A 426 30.12 -0.70 -0.55
N ALA A 427 28.82 -0.46 -0.73
CA ALA A 427 28.25 0.18 -1.91
C ALA A 427 28.28 1.71 -1.84
N GLY A 428 28.69 2.28 -0.69
CA GLY A 428 28.76 3.72 -0.46
C GLY A 428 27.45 4.33 0.05
N ASN A 429 26.47 3.53 0.44
CA ASN A 429 25.31 4.05 1.16
C ASN A 429 25.72 4.38 2.59
N PHE A 430 25.18 5.45 3.15
CA PHE A 430 25.45 5.84 4.52
C PHE A 430 24.25 6.47 5.19
N THR A 431 24.20 6.38 6.51
CA THR A 431 23.21 7.06 7.37
C THR A 431 23.92 7.74 8.50
N ILE A 432 23.50 8.96 8.79
CA ILE A 432 24.08 9.80 9.84
C ILE A 432 23.10 9.95 10.99
N TYR A 433 23.57 9.68 12.20
CA TYR A 433 22.86 9.95 13.44
C TYR A 433 23.64 10.94 14.28
N ASN A 434 22.96 11.98 14.73
CA ASN A 434 23.55 13.00 15.59
C ASN A 434 22.99 12.88 17.00
N TYR A 435 23.88 12.96 18.00
CA TYR A 435 23.53 13.00 19.43
C TYR A 435 23.97 14.33 20.01
N ASN A 436 23.05 14.97 20.72
CA ASN A 436 23.29 16.26 21.35
C ASN A 436 24.08 16.11 22.66
N LEU A 437 25.16 16.83 22.78
CA LEU A 437 26.04 16.82 23.94
C LEU A 437 25.83 18.01 24.89
N SER A 438 24.87 18.89 24.63
CA SER A 438 24.63 20.11 25.43
C SER A 438 24.20 19.81 26.88
N GLY A 439 23.81 18.58 27.19
CA GLY A 439 23.46 18.13 28.54
C GLY A 439 24.66 17.64 29.38
N LEU A 440 25.87 17.61 28.82
CA LEU A 440 27.08 17.24 29.56
C LEU A 440 27.52 18.36 30.49
N LYS A 441 27.94 17.99 31.70
CA LYS A 441 28.57 18.84 32.68
C LYS A 441 30.07 18.58 32.71
N TYR A 442 30.84 19.58 33.08
CA TYR A 442 32.30 19.55 33.07
C TYR A 442 32.83 19.95 34.46
N GLU A 443 33.31 18.99 35.21
CA GLU A 443 33.68 19.16 36.62
C GLU A 443 35.07 18.57 36.90
N ALA A 444 35.70 19.03 37.97
CA ALA A 444 36.93 18.42 38.46
C ALA A 444 36.65 17.07 39.14
N PRO A 445 37.58 16.07 39.07
CA PRO A 445 37.40 14.79 39.74
C PRO A 445 37.20 14.98 41.25
N GLY A 446 36.13 14.38 41.79
CA GLY A 446 35.89 14.37 43.24
C GLY A 446 35.29 15.65 43.82
N ALA A 447 34.59 16.50 43.01
CA ALA A 447 33.81 17.64 43.47
C ALA A 447 32.48 17.26 44.11
#